data_8f9ccc269693418698ac98a9e31409dc
#
_entry.id   8f9ccc269693418698ac98a9e31409dc
#
_cell.length_a   1.000
_cell.length_b   1.000
_cell.length_c   1.000
_cell.angle_alpha   90.00
_cell.angle_beta   90.00
_cell.angle_gamma   90.00
#
_symmetry.space_group_name_H-M   'P 1'
#
loop_
_entity.id
_entity.type
_entity.pdbx_description
1 polymer ?
#
loop_
_entity_poly.entity_id
_entity_poly.type
_entity_poly.pdbx_seq_one_letter_code
_entity_poly.pdbx_strand_id
1 'polypeptide(L)'
;LSVFAKRYNFATLKNQKSNTVKIICSDMDLKTFSEQEAKKVTLDYFSGDELATQVWINKYALKDSAGNLYEKSPEDMHRRMAREIARIEAKYPNPMSEDELFELFDKFKYIVPQGGPMTGIGNSFQVSSLSNCFVVGVDGSSDSYGAIIKIDEEQVQLMKRRGG
;
A
#
# COMPACT_ATOMS: atom_id res chain seq x y z
N LEU A 1 -18.61 29.42 9.77
CA LEU A 1 -19.08 28.37 8.83
C LEU A 1 -19.03 28.75 7.34
N SER A 2 -18.79 30.02 6.98
CA SER A 2 -18.84 30.48 5.56
C SER A 2 -17.50 30.48 4.82
N VAL A 3 -16.37 30.32 5.49
CA VAL A 3 -15.02 30.47 4.89
C VAL A 3 -14.45 29.12 4.42
N PHE A 4 -14.90 28.00 4.99
CA PHE A 4 -14.42 26.65 4.63
C PHE A 4 -15.11 26.02 3.41
N ALA A 5 -16.32 26.46 3.08
CA ALA A 5 -17.09 25.87 1.97
C ALA A 5 -16.60 26.28 0.57
N LYS A 6 -15.73 27.30 0.45
CA LYS A 6 -15.26 27.83 -0.85
C LYS A 6 -14.01 27.18 -1.43
N ARG A 7 -13.36 26.23 -0.73
CA ARG A 7 -12.06 25.70 -1.17
C ARG A 7 -12.07 24.31 -1.81
N TYR A 8 -13.17 23.57 -1.74
CA TYR A 8 -13.24 22.27 -2.41
C TYR A 8 -14.58 22.07 -3.10
N ASN A 9 -14.62 22.37 -4.38
CA ASN A 9 -15.75 22.05 -5.23
C ASN A 9 -15.73 20.56 -5.60
N PHE A 10 -16.40 19.75 -4.80
CA PHE A 10 -16.47 18.28 -4.94
C PHE A 10 -17.11 17.81 -6.25
N ALA A 11 -17.82 18.66 -6.95
CA ALA A 11 -18.44 18.33 -8.24
C ALA A 11 -17.43 18.24 -9.39
N THR A 12 -16.32 18.99 -9.33
CA THR A 12 -15.30 19.00 -10.39
C THR A 12 -14.36 17.78 -10.30
N LEU A 13 -14.28 17.12 -9.14
CA LEU A 13 -13.44 15.94 -8.93
C LEU A 13 -14.04 14.64 -9.49
N LYS A 14 -15.35 14.61 -9.78
CA LYS A 14 -15.99 13.40 -10.35
C LYS A 14 -15.60 13.12 -11.80
N ASN A 15 -15.26 14.13 -12.59
CA ASN A 15 -14.94 13.96 -14.01
C ASN A 15 -13.44 13.74 -14.30
N GLN A 16 -12.53 14.03 -13.35
CA GLN A 16 -11.11 13.76 -13.55
C GLN A 16 -10.68 12.33 -13.13
N LYS A 17 -11.52 11.62 -12.37
CA LYS A 17 -11.16 10.27 -11.86
C LYS A 17 -11.17 9.16 -12.91
N SER A 18 -11.81 9.34 -14.07
CA SER A 18 -11.90 8.26 -15.06
C SER A 18 -10.67 8.10 -15.96
N ASN A 19 -9.92 9.19 -16.19
CA ASN A 19 -8.80 9.14 -17.13
C ASN A 19 -7.43 8.87 -16.47
N THR A 20 -7.21 9.30 -15.22
CA THR A 20 -5.91 9.09 -14.55
C THR A 20 -5.73 7.66 -14.06
N VAL A 21 -6.81 6.99 -13.67
CA VAL A 21 -6.75 5.57 -13.24
C VAL A 21 -6.57 4.62 -14.43
N LYS A 22 -7.05 4.97 -15.61
CA LYS A 22 -6.90 4.15 -16.82
C LYS A 22 -5.48 4.12 -17.38
N ILE A 23 -4.66 5.14 -17.11
CA ILE A 23 -3.30 5.25 -17.67
C ILE A 23 -2.29 4.36 -16.93
N ILE A 24 -2.56 4.01 -15.68
CA ILE A 24 -1.63 3.21 -14.85
C ILE A 24 -1.86 1.69 -15.02
N CYS A 25 -3.03 1.28 -15.51
CA CYS A 25 -3.40 -0.14 -15.62
C CYS A 25 -3.22 -0.75 -17.01
N SER A 26 -2.69 -0.02 -18.02
CA SER A 26 -2.73 -0.50 -19.42
C SER A 26 -1.59 -1.41 -19.85
N ASP A 27 -0.52 -1.61 -19.05
CA ASP A 27 0.68 -2.32 -19.51
C ASP A 27 1.24 -3.38 -18.52
N MET A 28 0.47 -3.84 -17.57
CA MET A 28 0.88 -5.05 -16.84
C MET A 28 -0.02 -6.21 -17.28
N ASP A 29 0.53 -7.20 -17.97
CA ASP A 29 -0.03 -8.54 -18.05
C ASP A 29 -0.11 -9.10 -16.61
N LEU A 30 -1.19 -8.76 -15.91
CA LEU A 30 -1.41 -9.12 -14.51
C LEU A 30 -1.77 -10.61 -14.46
N LYS A 31 -0.73 -11.45 -14.44
CA LYS A 31 -0.90 -12.89 -14.24
C LYS A 31 -1.40 -13.12 -12.82
N THR A 32 -2.49 -13.87 -12.69
CA THR A 32 -3.00 -14.34 -11.41
C THR A 32 -2.42 -15.71 -11.05
N PHE A 33 -2.25 -15.95 -9.76
CA PHE A 33 -1.74 -17.19 -9.23
C PHE A 33 -2.79 -17.87 -8.35
N SER A 34 -2.78 -19.20 -8.33
CA SER A 34 -3.60 -19.96 -7.38
C SER A 34 -3.02 -19.86 -5.97
N GLU A 35 -3.88 -19.97 -4.96
CA GLU A 35 -3.42 -19.95 -3.56
C GLU A 35 -2.45 -21.11 -3.27
N GLN A 36 -2.67 -22.28 -3.89
CA GLN A 36 -1.78 -23.44 -3.73
C GLN A 36 -0.39 -23.19 -4.33
N GLU A 37 -0.33 -22.55 -5.51
CA GLU A 37 0.94 -22.18 -6.14
C GLU A 37 1.70 -21.16 -5.28
N ALA A 38 1.01 -20.12 -4.83
CA ALA A 38 1.59 -19.10 -3.96
C ALA A 38 2.07 -19.70 -2.64
N LYS A 39 1.28 -20.61 -2.02
CA LYS A 39 1.68 -21.27 -0.78
C LYS A 39 2.95 -22.09 -0.95
N LYS A 40 3.07 -22.86 -2.03
CA LYS A 40 4.25 -23.68 -2.30
C LYS A 40 5.51 -22.82 -2.46
N VAL A 41 5.45 -21.79 -3.31
CA VAL A 41 6.61 -20.92 -3.59
C VAL A 41 7.00 -20.09 -2.37
N THR A 42 6.01 -19.57 -1.63
CA THR A 42 6.27 -18.80 -0.41
C THR A 42 6.85 -19.65 0.71
N LEU A 43 6.40 -20.92 0.84
CA LEU A 43 6.95 -21.87 1.83
C LEU A 43 8.42 -22.16 1.55
N ASP A 44 8.78 -22.35 0.28
CA ASP A 44 10.17 -22.52 -0.14
C ASP A 44 11.00 -21.27 0.15
N TYR A 45 10.45 -20.07 -0.16
CA TYR A 45 11.10 -18.79 0.16
C TYR A 45 11.42 -18.64 1.66
N PHE A 46 10.51 -19.04 2.54
CA PHE A 46 10.69 -19.02 4.00
C PHE A 46 11.32 -20.28 4.59
N SER A 47 11.92 -21.15 3.75
CA SER A 47 12.61 -22.35 4.18
C SER A 47 11.75 -23.29 5.04
N GLY A 48 10.47 -23.41 4.72
CA GLY A 48 9.52 -24.30 5.38
C GLY A 48 8.74 -23.68 6.55
N ASP A 49 8.88 -22.38 6.81
CA ASP A 49 8.07 -21.69 7.84
C ASP A 49 6.62 -21.49 7.36
N GLU A 50 5.73 -22.35 7.85
CA GLU A 50 4.30 -22.30 7.51
C GLU A 50 3.60 -21.07 8.06
N LEU A 51 3.99 -20.58 9.24
CA LEU A 51 3.38 -19.41 9.85
C LEU A 51 3.73 -18.15 9.06
N ALA A 52 5.00 -17.96 8.74
CA ALA A 52 5.45 -16.83 7.90
C ALA A 52 4.76 -16.86 6.54
N THR A 53 4.66 -18.05 5.92
CA THR A 53 3.96 -18.27 4.65
C THR A 53 2.49 -17.82 4.72
N GLN A 54 1.77 -18.31 5.72
CA GLN A 54 0.34 -17.99 5.87
C GLN A 54 0.10 -16.49 6.14
N VAL A 55 0.93 -15.90 7.00
CA VAL A 55 0.85 -14.47 7.31
C VAL A 55 1.13 -13.63 6.07
N TRP A 56 2.16 -13.97 5.29
CA TRP A 56 2.49 -13.22 4.09
C TRP A 56 1.37 -13.29 3.04
N ILE A 57 0.87 -14.48 2.73
CA ILE A 57 -0.21 -14.66 1.76
C ILE A 57 -1.46 -13.88 2.19
N ASN A 58 -1.84 -13.97 3.46
CA ASN A 58 -3.09 -13.35 3.92
C ASN A 58 -3.00 -11.84 4.00
N LYS A 59 -1.86 -11.30 4.42
CA LYS A 59 -1.73 -9.90 4.82
C LYS A 59 -1.00 -9.03 3.82
N TYR A 60 0.01 -9.55 3.12
CA TYR A 60 0.95 -8.74 2.35
C TYR A 60 0.91 -8.97 0.84
N ALA A 61 0.58 -10.18 0.39
CA ALA A 61 0.49 -10.49 -1.03
C ALA A 61 -0.51 -9.57 -1.75
N LEU A 62 -0.14 -9.10 -2.93
CA LEU A 62 -0.98 -8.22 -3.74
C LEU A 62 -2.26 -8.94 -4.19
N LYS A 63 -3.40 -8.37 -3.82
CA LYS A 63 -4.73 -8.90 -4.16
C LYS A 63 -5.63 -7.77 -4.67
N ASP A 64 -6.56 -8.14 -5.54
CA ASP A 64 -7.68 -7.29 -5.90
C ASP A 64 -8.86 -7.42 -4.91
N SER A 65 -9.94 -6.70 -5.18
CA SER A 65 -11.16 -6.76 -4.37
C SER A 65 -11.92 -8.08 -4.46
N ALA A 66 -11.63 -8.92 -5.47
CA ALA A 66 -12.19 -10.25 -5.63
C ALA A 66 -11.36 -11.34 -4.94
N GLY A 67 -10.18 -10.98 -4.43
CA GLY A 67 -9.26 -11.90 -3.74
C GLY A 67 -8.28 -12.61 -4.67
N ASN A 68 -8.21 -12.25 -5.95
CA ASN A 68 -7.23 -12.81 -6.87
C ASN A 68 -5.82 -12.40 -6.47
N LEU A 69 -4.89 -13.36 -6.43
CA LEU A 69 -3.49 -13.15 -6.11
C LEU A 69 -2.69 -12.77 -7.35
N TYR A 70 -1.88 -11.72 -7.25
CA TYR A 70 -0.99 -11.23 -8.30
C TYR A 70 0.50 -11.40 -7.97
N GLU A 71 0.78 -11.92 -6.79
CA GLU A 71 2.12 -12.23 -6.30
C GLU A 71 2.10 -13.64 -5.69
N LYS A 72 3.16 -14.41 -5.97
CA LYS A 72 3.30 -15.79 -5.48
C LYS A 72 4.33 -15.92 -4.37
N SER A 73 5.16 -14.87 -4.14
CA SER A 73 6.21 -14.90 -3.12
C SER A 73 6.59 -13.49 -2.67
N PRO A 74 7.26 -13.33 -1.52
CA PRO A 74 7.84 -12.07 -1.09
C PRO A 74 8.80 -11.45 -2.11
N GLU A 75 9.43 -12.25 -2.97
CA GLU A 75 10.28 -11.75 -4.05
C GLU A 75 9.49 -10.89 -5.05
N ASP A 76 8.30 -11.33 -5.46
CA ASP A 76 7.43 -10.56 -6.35
C ASP A 76 7.01 -9.23 -5.71
N MET A 77 6.71 -9.24 -4.40
CA MET A 77 6.42 -8.04 -3.63
C MET A 77 7.62 -7.08 -3.61
N HIS A 78 8.82 -7.58 -3.36
CA HIS A 78 10.03 -6.78 -3.37
C HIS A 78 10.32 -6.19 -4.77
N ARG A 79 10.10 -6.96 -5.83
CA ARG A 79 10.20 -6.47 -7.22
C ARG A 79 9.20 -5.35 -7.51
N ARG A 80 7.95 -5.50 -7.09
CA ARG A 80 6.94 -4.44 -7.23
C ARG A 80 7.37 -3.15 -6.52
N MET A 81 7.85 -3.28 -5.29
CA MET A 81 8.31 -2.12 -4.50
C MET A 81 9.53 -1.46 -5.16
N ALA A 82 10.52 -2.24 -5.55
CA ALA A 82 11.74 -1.75 -6.21
C ALA A 82 11.41 -1.00 -7.51
N ARG A 83 10.53 -1.57 -8.34
CA ARG A 83 10.07 -0.93 -9.58
C ARG A 83 9.40 0.42 -9.35
N GLU A 84 8.50 0.49 -8.36
CA GLU A 84 7.79 1.73 -8.08
C GLU A 84 8.71 2.80 -7.49
N ILE A 85 9.68 2.42 -6.65
CA ILE A 85 10.68 3.34 -6.11
C ILE A 85 11.61 3.81 -7.24
N ALA A 86 12.10 2.90 -8.10
CA ALA A 86 12.92 3.26 -9.25
C ALA A 86 12.22 4.25 -10.19
N ARG A 87 10.91 4.11 -10.38
CA ARG A 87 10.10 5.07 -11.14
C ARG A 87 10.14 6.49 -10.54
N ILE A 88 10.22 6.60 -9.22
CA ILE A 88 10.36 7.89 -8.53
C ILE A 88 11.81 8.36 -8.56
N GLU A 89 12.78 7.46 -8.32
CA GLU A 89 14.21 7.75 -8.39
C GLU A 89 14.64 8.34 -9.73
N ALA A 90 14.04 7.88 -10.83
CA ALA A 90 14.30 8.42 -12.17
C ALA A 90 14.07 9.94 -12.33
N LYS A 91 13.46 10.61 -11.34
CA LYS A 91 13.26 12.06 -11.31
C LYS A 91 14.43 12.81 -10.67
N TYR A 92 15.36 12.10 -10.06
CA TYR A 92 16.49 12.68 -9.34
C TYR A 92 17.82 12.44 -10.06
N PRO A 93 18.85 13.26 -9.78
CA PRO A 93 20.21 12.99 -10.28
C PRO A 93 20.76 11.68 -9.69
N ASN A 94 21.40 10.87 -10.52
CA ASN A 94 21.99 9.58 -10.13
C ASN A 94 21.00 8.61 -9.51
N PRO A 95 19.93 8.24 -10.23
CA PRO A 95 18.88 7.37 -9.69
C PRO A 95 19.42 5.96 -9.48
N MET A 96 18.96 5.32 -8.42
CA MET A 96 19.15 3.87 -8.24
C MET A 96 18.30 3.10 -9.25
N SER A 97 18.86 2.03 -9.78
CA SER A 97 18.15 1.11 -10.66
C SER A 97 17.15 0.22 -9.89
N GLU A 98 16.20 -0.40 -10.62
CA GLU A 98 15.29 -1.39 -10.03
C GLU A 98 16.04 -2.55 -9.39
N ASP A 99 17.11 -3.03 -10.01
CA ASP A 99 17.88 -4.17 -9.50
C ASP A 99 18.66 -3.81 -8.23
N GLU A 100 19.31 -2.65 -8.17
CA GLU A 100 19.96 -2.16 -6.95
C GLU A 100 18.98 -2.02 -5.80
N LEU A 101 17.79 -1.47 -6.06
CA LEU A 101 16.74 -1.35 -5.06
C LEU A 101 16.20 -2.73 -4.64
N PHE A 102 16.03 -3.65 -5.57
CA PHE A 102 15.60 -5.00 -5.27
C PHE A 102 16.60 -5.74 -4.35
N GLU A 103 17.89 -5.64 -4.62
CA GLU A 103 18.93 -6.24 -3.77
C GLU A 103 18.90 -5.75 -2.33
N LEU A 104 18.46 -4.51 -2.09
CA LEU A 104 18.28 -3.98 -0.74
C LEU A 104 17.11 -4.64 0.01
N PHE A 105 16.04 -5.03 -0.70
CA PHE A 105 14.88 -5.67 -0.12
C PHE A 105 14.96 -7.19 -0.07
N ASP A 106 15.67 -7.81 -1.03
CA ASP A 106 15.65 -9.26 -1.20
C ASP A 106 15.99 -10.00 0.09
N LYS A 107 15.19 -11.01 0.39
CA LYS A 107 15.26 -11.81 1.63
C LYS A 107 15.26 -10.98 2.92
N PHE A 108 14.72 -9.76 2.86
CA PHE A 108 14.71 -8.82 4.00
C PHE A 108 16.12 -8.54 4.56
N LYS A 109 17.14 -8.58 3.69
CA LYS A 109 18.54 -8.59 4.12
C LYS A 109 19.01 -7.25 4.66
N TYR A 110 18.72 -6.15 3.98
CA TYR A 110 19.18 -4.81 4.37
C TYR A 110 18.04 -3.92 4.79
N ILE A 111 16.89 -4.00 4.10
CA ILE A 111 15.69 -3.20 4.38
C ILE A 111 14.53 -4.14 4.65
N VAL A 112 13.95 -4.00 5.85
CA VAL A 112 12.70 -4.66 6.23
C VAL A 112 11.59 -3.60 6.24
N PRO A 113 10.76 -3.51 5.19
CA PRO A 113 9.70 -2.52 5.15
C PRO A 113 8.62 -2.82 6.20
N GLN A 114 7.95 -1.77 6.65
CA GLN A 114 6.75 -1.94 7.46
C GLN A 114 5.54 -2.37 6.62
N GLY A 115 4.47 -2.80 7.26
CA GLY A 115 3.29 -3.36 6.61
C GLY A 115 2.61 -2.41 5.61
N GLY A 116 2.56 -1.11 5.90
CA GLY A 116 2.02 -0.09 5.01
C GLY A 116 2.77 -0.04 3.66
N PRO A 117 4.09 0.17 3.66
CA PRO A 117 4.92 0.07 2.47
C PRO A 117 4.79 -1.25 1.72
N MET A 118 4.88 -2.40 2.43
CA MET A 118 4.77 -3.72 1.79
C MET A 118 3.46 -3.91 1.02
N THR A 119 2.35 -3.42 1.55
CA THR A 119 1.04 -3.56 0.92
C THR A 119 0.68 -2.43 -0.03
N GLY A 120 1.26 -1.24 0.15
CA GLY A 120 0.81 0.00 -0.52
C GLY A 120 1.69 0.45 -1.68
N ILE A 121 3.02 0.24 -1.62
CA ILE A 121 3.91 0.69 -2.70
C ILE A 121 3.62 -0.13 -3.97
N GLY A 122 3.29 0.57 -5.06
CA GLY A 122 2.97 -0.05 -6.35
C GLY A 122 1.63 -0.80 -6.39
N ASN A 123 0.78 -0.68 -5.37
CA ASN A 123 -0.55 -1.28 -5.35
C ASN A 123 -1.55 -0.37 -6.08
N SER A 124 -2.03 -0.81 -7.24
CA SER A 124 -3.03 -0.08 -8.04
C SER A 124 -4.49 -0.44 -7.68
N PHE A 125 -4.72 -1.50 -6.91
CA PHE A 125 -6.06 -1.96 -6.57
C PHE A 125 -6.66 -1.23 -5.37
N GLN A 126 -5.82 -0.74 -4.46
CA GLN A 126 -6.27 -0.10 -3.23
C GLN A 126 -5.46 1.13 -2.91
N VAL A 127 -6.14 2.23 -2.60
CA VAL A 127 -5.50 3.42 -2.03
C VAL A 127 -5.26 3.19 -0.54
N SER A 128 -4.01 3.19 -0.13
CA SER A 128 -3.60 3.02 1.26
C SER A 128 -2.60 4.08 1.70
N SER A 129 -2.47 4.27 3.00
CA SER A 129 -1.36 5.02 3.57
C SER A 129 -0.07 4.20 3.49
N LEU A 130 1.05 4.86 3.28
CA LEU A 130 2.38 4.26 3.40
C LEU A 130 2.93 4.38 4.83
N SER A 131 2.26 5.15 5.70
CA SER A 131 2.54 5.20 7.14
C SER A 131 1.66 4.19 7.88
N ASN A 132 2.22 3.55 8.91
CA ASN A 132 1.47 2.56 9.69
C ASN A 132 0.82 3.17 10.93
N CYS A 133 1.48 4.15 11.55
CA CYS A 133 1.04 4.71 12.82
C CYS A 133 0.80 6.21 12.70
N PHE A 134 -0.26 6.68 13.33
CA PHE A 134 -0.66 8.07 13.36
C PHE A 134 -0.95 8.49 14.81
N VAL A 135 -0.61 9.73 15.13
CA VAL A 135 -1.02 10.35 16.37
C VAL A 135 -2.26 11.18 16.09
N VAL A 136 -3.36 10.86 16.77
CA VAL A 136 -4.61 11.61 16.70
C VAL A 136 -4.75 12.38 18.01
N GLY A 137 -5.03 13.65 17.91
CA GLY A 137 -5.16 14.54 19.07
C GLY A 137 -6.33 15.49 18.93
N VAL A 138 -6.64 16.15 20.02
CA VAL A 138 -7.71 17.16 20.10
C VAL A 138 -7.10 18.53 20.20
N ASP A 139 -7.52 19.42 19.32
CA ASP A 139 -7.24 20.85 19.43
C ASP A 139 -8.24 21.50 20.43
N GLY A 140 -7.73 22.11 21.49
CA GLY A 140 -8.55 22.83 22.47
C GLY A 140 -8.99 21.93 23.64
N SER A 141 -10.25 22.10 24.10
CA SER A 141 -10.79 21.31 25.21
C SER A 141 -11.02 19.86 24.81
N SER A 142 -10.22 18.95 25.33
CA SER A 142 -10.35 17.51 25.08
C SER A 142 -11.57 16.89 25.79
N ASP A 143 -12.04 17.53 26.83
CA ASP A 143 -13.20 17.08 27.60
C ASP A 143 -14.51 17.70 27.08
N SER A 144 -14.82 17.36 25.81
CA SER A 144 -16.09 17.75 25.21
C SER A 144 -16.60 16.63 24.29
N TYR A 145 -17.91 16.50 24.22
CA TYR A 145 -18.56 15.53 23.35
C TYR A 145 -18.16 15.73 21.87
N GLY A 146 -18.05 16.98 21.42
CA GLY A 146 -17.63 17.30 20.07
C GLY A 146 -16.18 16.86 19.78
N ALA A 147 -15.28 16.98 20.76
CA ALA A 147 -13.89 16.53 20.62
C ALA A 147 -13.80 15.00 20.51
N ILE A 148 -14.58 14.27 21.31
CA ILE A 148 -14.64 12.79 21.27
C ILE A 148 -15.09 12.32 19.89
N ILE A 149 -16.20 12.85 19.38
CA ILE A 149 -16.73 12.46 18.07
C ILE A 149 -15.75 12.81 16.94
N LYS A 150 -15.02 13.93 17.04
CA LYS A 150 -14.01 14.29 16.04
C LYS A 150 -12.87 13.29 16.00
N ILE A 151 -12.39 12.82 17.17
CA ILE A 151 -11.36 11.79 17.23
C ILE A 151 -11.85 10.49 16.57
N ASP A 152 -13.07 10.07 16.85
CA ASP A 152 -13.65 8.88 16.25
C ASP A 152 -13.75 8.99 14.73
N GLU A 153 -14.14 10.16 14.20
CA GLU A 153 -14.15 10.43 12.76
C GLU A 153 -12.74 10.30 12.15
N GLU A 154 -11.75 10.94 12.75
CA GLU A 154 -10.35 10.89 12.28
C GLU A 154 -9.82 9.46 12.31
N GLN A 155 -10.06 8.73 13.38
CA GLN A 155 -9.67 7.33 13.52
C GLN A 155 -10.27 6.44 12.41
N VAL A 156 -11.55 6.59 12.13
CA VAL A 156 -12.24 5.86 11.05
C VAL A 156 -11.60 6.17 9.69
N GLN A 157 -11.26 7.43 9.41
CA GLN A 157 -10.62 7.81 8.15
C GLN A 157 -9.21 7.22 8.02
N LEU A 158 -8.44 7.16 9.10
CA LEU A 158 -7.12 6.53 9.14
C LEU A 158 -7.23 5.02 8.91
N MET A 159 -8.08 4.34 9.66
CA MET A 159 -8.29 2.89 9.55
C MET A 159 -8.77 2.48 8.15
N LYS A 160 -9.64 3.27 7.51
CA LYS A 160 -10.09 3.06 6.14
C LYS A 160 -8.94 3.04 5.13
N ARG A 161 -7.80 3.68 5.44
CA ARG A 161 -6.58 3.74 4.62
C ARG A 161 -5.46 2.84 5.16
N ARG A 162 -5.78 1.88 6.04
CA ARG A 162 -4.84 0.98 6.68
C ARG A 162 -3.84 1.68 7.61
N GLY A 163 -4.14 2.87 8.09
CA GLY A 163 -3.42 3.53 9.17
C GLY A 163 -3.91 3.05 10.53
N GLY A 164 -3.03 3.01 11.52
CA GLY A 164 -3.32 2.65 12.90
C GLY A 164 -2.81 3.69 13.90
#